data_dadc8adc026d1288b4dc1c15cf45a670
#
_entry.id   dadc8adc026d1288b4dc1c15cf45a670
#
_cell.length_a   1.000
_cell.length_b   1.000
_cell.length_c   1.000
_cell.angle_alpha   90.00
_cell.angle_beta   90.00
_cell.angle_gamma   90.00
#
_symmetry.space_group_name_H-M   'P 1'
#
loop_
_entity.id
_entity.type
_entity.pdbx_description
1 polymer ?
#
loop_
_entity_poly.entity_id
_entity_poly.type
_entity_poly.pdbx_seq_one_letter_code
_entity_poly.pdbx_strand_id
1 'polypeptide(L)'
;KPNGEKRPLGIPTLEERAKQCLVKLAIEPQWESQFEENSYGFRPARSGHDAIEAIFLAIRSQPKYVLDADIAKCFDKINHNKLLTKLSTYPTLSKQIKAWLKSGVIDKSWSATSEGTPQGGVCSPILANIALHGMELEIKKYARTWKGKTEKNERSISLIRYADDFVILHKDLGVILNSQKIIENWLEDIGLELKPSKTRISHTLNEYEGNTGFDFLGFTIRQFPIGKHHSGNTSHKEI
;
A
#
# COMPACT_ATOMS: atom_id res chain seq x y z
N LYS A 1 -8.63 -8.74 -15.88
CA LYS A 1 -9.40 -8.19 -14.76
C LYS A 1 -10.86 -8.61 -14.90
N PRO A 2 -11.67 -8.64 -13.84
CA PRO A 2 -13.09 -8.99 -13.90
C PRO A 2 -13.89 -8.13 -14.88
N ASN A 3 -13.45 -6.90 -15.15
CA ASN A 3 -14.05 -5.96 -16.10
C ASN A 3 -13.59 -6.16 -17.56
N GLY A 4 -12.89 -7.25 -17.90
CA GLY A 4 -12.38 -7.52 -19.24
C GLY A 4 -11.12 -6.73 -19.66
N GLU A 5 -10.64 -5.81 -18.84
CA GLU A 5 -9.44 -5.02 -19.09
C GLU A 5 -8.17 -5.90 -19.09
N LYS A 6 -7.39 -5.88 -20.17
CA LYS A 6 -6.12 -6.62 -20.26
C LYS A 6 -4.99 -5.77 -19.68
N ARG A 7 -4.10 -6.41 -18.91
CA ARG A 7 -2.82 -5.80 -18.50
C ARG A 7 -1.70 -6.36 -19.36
N PRO A 8 -0.89 -5.54 -20.02
CA PRO A 8 0.31 -6.03 -20.69
C PRO A 8 1.28 -6.55 -19.61
N LEU A 9 1.79 -7.77 -19.79
CA LEU A 9 2.82 -8.36 -18.94
C LEU A 9 4.13 -8.38 -19.73
N GLY A 10 5.14 -7.67 -19.25
CA GLY A 10 6.49 -7.74 -19.77
C GLY A 10 7.25 -8.90 -19.14
N ILE A 11 7.37 -10.03 -19.84
CA ILE A 11 8.10 -11.20 -19.33
C ILE A 11 9.57 -11.06 -19.74
N PRO A 12 10.51 -10.83 -18.79
CA PRO A 12 11.94 -10.79 -19.08
C PRO A 12 12.46 -12.15 -19.55
N THR A 13 13.57 -12.14 -20.30
CA THR A 13 14.26 -13.38 -20.67
C THR A 13 14.72 -14.15 -19.42
N LEU A 14 15.03 -15.44 -19.58
CA LEU A 14 15.49 -16.27 -18.46
C LEU A 14 16.76 -15.70 -17.82
N GLU A 15 17.70 -15.22 -18.63
CA GLU A 15 18.94 -14.58 -18.16
C GLU A 15 18.64 -13.33 -17.34
N GLU A 16 17.78 -12.44 -17.84
CA GLU A 16 17.39 -11.22 -17.11
C GLU A 16 16.61 -11.55 -15.83
N ARG A 17 15.77 -12.57 -15.83
CA ARG A 17 15.07 -13.03 -14.62
C ARG A 17 16.07 -13.54 -13.57
N ALA A 18 17.10 -14.29 -13.97
CA ALA A 18 18.17 -14.75 -13.08
C ALA A 18 18.94 -13.56 -12.48
N LYS A 19 19.33 -12.58 -13.29
CA LYS A 19 20.00 -11.35 -12.83
C LYS A 19 19.11 -10.55 -11.87
N GLN A 20 17.83 -10.38 -12.19
CA GLN A 20 16.87 -9.71 -11.31
C GLN A 20 16.69 -10.46 -9.98
N CYS A 21 16.70 -11.79 -10.00
CA CYS A 21 16.64 -12.61 -8.79
C CYS A 21 17.84 -12.34 -7.87
N LEU A 22 19.05 -12.34 -8.43
CA LEU A 22 20.28 -12.02 -7.67
C LEU A 22 20.21 -10.62 -7.05
N VAL A 23 19.78 -9.64 -7.82
CA VAL A 23 19.62 -8.26 -7.33
C VAL A 23 18.57 -8.19 -6.22
N LYS A 24 17.42 -8.86 -6.40
CA LYS A 24 16.38 -8.94 -5.36
C LYS A 24 16.95 -9.52 -4.08
N LEU A 25 17.65 -10.66 -4.13
CA LEU A 25 18.28 -11.29 -2.98
C LEU A 25 19.29 -10.39 -2.27
N ALA A 26 19.97 -9.51 -3.01
CA ALA A 26 20.93 -8.57 -2.45
C ALA A 26 20.27 -7.39 -1.71
N ILE A 27 19.16 -6.84 -2.24
CA ILE A 27 18.52 -5.66 -1.67
C ILE A 27 17.43 -5.99 -0.65
N GLU A 28 16.78 -7.15 -0.75
CA GLU A 28 15.62 -7.52 0.07
C GLU A 28 15.92 -7.55 1.57
N PRO A 29 17.03 -8.16 2.06
CA PRO A 29 17.32 -8.15 3.50
C PRO A 29 17.52 -6.75 4.08
N GLN A 30 18.17 -5.87 3.34
CA GLN A 30 18.35 -4.48 3.75
C GLN A 30 17.03 -3.73 3.86
N TRP A 31 16.15 -3.89 2.88
CA TRP A 31 14.87 -3.20 2.86
C TRP A 31 13.85 -3.81 3.82
N GLU A 32 13.89 -5.14 4.02
CA GLU A 32 13.03 -5.78 5.02
C GLU A 32 13.27 -5.24 6.45
N SER A 33 14.50 -4.84 6.76
CA SER A 33 14.81 -4.21 8.05
C SER A 33 14.28 -2.78 8.19
N GLN A 34 13.87 -2.15 7.10
CA GLN A 34 13.41 -0.75 7.06
C GLN A 34 11.92 -0.61 6.80
N PHE A 35 11.30 -1.58 6.10
CA PHE A 35 9.88 -1.49 5.75
C PHE A 35 8.99 -1.35 6.98
N GLU A 36 7.96 -0.53 6.82
CA GLU A 36 6.93 -0.29 7.84
C GLU A 36 6.26 -1.58 8.28
N GLU A 37 5.87 -1.64 9.54
CA GLU A 37 5.27 -2.82 10.17
C GLU A 37 3.96 -3.24 9.50
N ASN A 38 3.15 -2.27 9.09
CA ASN A 38 1.85 -2.49 8.47
C ASN A 38 1.87 -2.52 6.94
N SER A 39 3.04 -2.80 6.34
CA SER A 39 3.19 -3.09 4.91
C SER A 39 3.35 -4.58 4.69
N TYR A 40 2.46 -5.22 3.93
CA TYR A 40 2.35 -6.69 3.84
C TYR A 40 2.62 -7.25 2.45
N GLY A 41 2.13 -6.62 1.40
CA GLY A 41 2.19 -7.16 0.04
C GLY A 41 3.62 -7.36 -0.47
N PHE A 42 3.85 -8.49 -1.15
CA PHE A 42 5.13 -8.85 -1.78
C PHE A 42 6.34 -8.98 -0.85
N ARG A 43 6.12 -9.11 0.43
CA ARG A 43 7.17 -9.28 1.43
C ARG A 43 7.29 -10.74 1.88
N PRO A 44 8.51 -11.25 2.16
CA PRO A 44 8.68 -12.60 2.67
C PRO A 44 8.00 -12.76 4.05
N ALA A 45 7.40 -13.92 4.27
CA ALA A 45 6.69 -14.27 5.50
C ALA A 45 5.55 -13.31 5.90
N ARG A 46 5.01 -12.54 4.96
CA ARG A 46 3.86 -11.66 5.14
C ARG A 46 2.75 -12.02 4.15
N SER A 47 1.53 -12.10 4.62
CA SER A 47 0.35 -12.52 3.84
C SER A 47 -0.78 -11.50 3.89
N GLY A 48 -1.81 -11.72 3.06
CA GLY A 48 -3.05 -10.94 3.15
C GLY A 48 -3.77 -11.15 4.48
N HIS A 49 -3.68 -12.37 5.06
CA HIS A 49 -4.29 -12.66 6.36
C HIS A 49 -3.67 -11.83 7.50
N ASP A 50 -2.34 -11.61 7.47
CA ASP A 50 -1.67 -10.75 8.45
C ASP A 50 -2.15 -9.30 8.35
N ALA A 51 -2.40 -8.81 7.13
CA ALA A 51 -2.99 -7.49 6.92
C ALA A 51 -4.44 -7.41 7.47
N ILE A 52 -5.24 -8.46 7.28
CA ILE A 52 -6.60 -8.55 7.83
C ILE A 52 -6.56 -8.61 9.36
N GLU A 53 -5.63 -9.37 9.94
CA GLU A 53 -5.44 -9.40 11.40
C GLU A 53 -5.07 -8.03 11.94
N ALA A 54 -4.18 -7.29 11.29
CA ALA A 54 -3.83 -5.92 11.67
C ALA A 54 -5.05 -4.97 11.64
N ILE A 55 -5.90 -5.09 10.61
CA ILE A 55 -7.16 -4.34 10.55
C ILE A 55 -8.08 -4.74 11.71
N PHE A 56 -8.21 -6.05 11.97
CA PHE A 56 -9.01 -6.57 13.09
C PHE A 56 -8.55 -5.97 14.41
N LEU A 57 -7.26 -6.00 14.69
CA LEU A 57 -6.68 -5.44 15.91
C LEU A 57 -6.93 -3.93 16.02
N ALA A 58 -6.87 -3.21 14.88
CA ALA A 58 -7.11 -1.77 14.84
C ALA A 58 -8.56 -1.37 15.17
N ILE A 59 -9.56 -2.21 14.82
CA ILE A 59 -10.98 -1.87 15.01
C ILE A 59 -11.64 -2.60 16.19
N ARG A 60 -11.00 -3.60 16.80
CA ARG A 60 -11.61 -4.48 17.81
C ARG A 60 -12.16 -3.75 19.04
N SER A 61 -11.53 -2.63 19.43
CA SER A 61 -11.87 -1.90 20.65
C SER A 61 -12.90 -0.78 20.45
N GLN A 62 -12.97 -0.23 19.24
CA GLN A 62 -13.90 0.87 18.93
C GLN A 62 -14.15 0.96 17.42
N PRO A 63 -15.35 1.40 17.00
CA PRO A 63 -15.65 1.68 15.60
C PRO A 63 -14.78 2.82 15.07
N LYS A 64 -14.46 2.74 13.77
CA LYS A 64 -13.60 3.73 13.09
C LYS A 64 -14.15 4.10 11.71
N TYR A 65 -13.85 5.32 11.29
CA TYR A 65 -13.87 5.70 9.88
C TYR A 65 -12.68 5.07 9.16
N VAL A 66 -12.88 4.75 7.91
CA VAL A 66 -11.93 4.07 7.05
C VAL A 66 -11.82 4.81 5.75
N LEU A 67 -10.60 5.23 5.37
CA LEU A 67 -10.28 5.53 4.00
C LEU A 67 -9.79 4.23 3.35
N ASP A 68 -10.56 3.70 2.40
CA ASP A 68 -10.22 2.56 1.56
C ASP A 68 -9.79 3.10 0.20
N ALA A 69 -8.55 2.82 -0.21
CA ALA A 69 -7.96 3.43 -1.40
C ALA A 69 -6.98 2.51 -2.14
N ASP A 70 -6.94 2.69 -3.46
CA ASP A 70 -6.05 2.00 -4.40
C ASP A 70 -5.22 3.07 -5.16
N ILE A 71 -3.94 2.79 -5.39
CA ILE A 71 -3.06 3.68 -6.14
C ILE A 71 -3.22 3.41 -7.65
N ALA A 72 -3.53 4.47 -8.41
CA ALA A 72 -3.75 4.36 -9.84
C ALA A 72 -2.47 3.96 -10.57
N LYS A 73 -2.51 2.82 -11.30
CA LYS A 73 -1.40 2.36 -12.15
C LYS A 73 -0.03 2.44 -11.45
N CYS A 74 0.05 2.04 -10.16
CA CYS A 74 1.24 2.17 -9.34
C CYS A 74 2.50 1.70 -10.07
N PHE A 75 2.49 0.47 -10.61
CA PHE A 75 3.64 -0.09 -11.33
C PHE A 75 4.01 0.67 -12.61
N ASP A 76 3.06 1.36 -13.23
CA ASP A 76 3.24 1.99 -14.54
C ASP A 76 3.70 3.46 -14.43
N LYS A 77 3.53 4.10 -13.25
CA LYS A 77 3.74 5.55 -13.07
C LYS A 77 4.83 5.94 -12.07
N ILE A 78 5.46 4.98 -11.37
CA ILE A 78 6.51 5.29 -10.40
C ILE A 78 7.63 6.09 -11.05
N ASN A 79 7.95 7.27 -10.51
CA ASN A 79 9.05 8.10 -11.00
C ASN A 79 10.40 7.41 -10.76
N HIS A 80 11.12 7.09 -11.85
CA HIS A 80 12.40 6.36 -11.80
C HIS A 80 13.46 7.07 -10.98
N ASN A 81 13.58 8.41 -11.10
CA ASN A 81 14.62 9.16 -10.39
C ASN A 81 14.33 9.16 -8.87
N LYS A 82 13.10 9.39 -8.46
CA LYS A 82 12.69 9.34 -7.05
C LYS A 82 12.91 7.94 -6.46
N LEU A 83 12.52 6.89 -7.20
CA LEU A 83 12.77 5.51 -6.80
C LEU A 83 14.26 5.22 -6.63
N LEU A 84 15.11 5.59 -7.60
CA LEU A 84 16.55 5.33 -7.55
C LEU A 84 17.24 6.13 -6.42
N THR A 85 16.81 7.37 -6.19
CA THR A 85 17.30 8.17 -5.05
C THR A 85 16.94 7.50 -3.72
N LYS A 86 15.72 7.00 -3.58
CA LYS A 86 15.26 6.32 -2.37
C LYS A 86 15.94 4.97 -2.17
N LEU A 87 16.14 4.21 -3.24
CA LEU A 87 16.85 2.94 -3.22
C LEU A 87 18.26 3.07 -2.65
N SER A 88 18.97 4.18 -2.94
CA SER A 88 20.29 4.54 -2.39
C SER A 88 21.27 3.37 -2.31
N THR A 89 21.48 2.69 -3.44
CA THR A 89 22.35 1.50 -3.53
C THR A 89 23.66 1.80 -4.29
N TYR A 90 24.54 0.79 -4.41
CA TYR A 90 25.80 0.91 -5.13
C TYR A 90 25.62 1.42 -6.57
N PRO A 91 26.52 2.26 -7.08
CA PRO A 91 26.40 2.86 -8.41
C PRO A 91 26.17 1.83 -9.54
N THR A 92 26.90 0.70 -9.49
CA THR A 92 26.75 -0.38 -10.49
C THR A 92 25.35 -1.01 -10.45
N LEU A 93 24.85 -1.28 -9.25
CA LEU A 93 23.53 -1.86 -9.06
C LEU A 93 22.42 -0.87 -9.45
N SER A 94 22.57 0.38 -9.05
CA SER A 94 21.66 1.46 -9.43
C SER A 94 21.60 1.63 -10.95
N LYS A 95 22.75 1.57 -11.64
CA LYS A 95 22.85 1.64 -13.11
C LYS A 95 22.09 0.46 -13.76
N GLN A 96 22.26 -0.75 -13.24
CA GLN A 96 21.58 -1.93 -13.76
C GLN A 96 20.06 -1.85 -13.56
N ILE A 97 19.60 -1.47 -12.36
CA ILE A 97 18.17 -1.28 -12.08
C ILE A 97 17.59 -0.19 -12.99
N LYS A 98 18.30 0.92 -13.17
CA LYS A 98 17.91 2.00 -14.09
C LYS A 98 17.77 1.51 -15.52
N ALA A 99 18.67 0.62 -15.97
CA ALA A 99 18.59 0.01 -17.29
C ALA A 99 17.32 -0.84 -17.43
N TRP A 100 16.97 -1.65 -16.44
CA TRP A 100 15.73 -2.43 -16.45
C TRP A 100 14.47 -1.56 -16.45
N LEU A 101 14.45 -0.51 -15.64
CA LEU A 101 13.32 0.44 -15.60
C LEU A 101 13.10 1.11 -16.96
N LYS A 102 14.17 1.34 -17.72
CA LYS A 102 14.15 1.97 -19.05
C LYS A 102 14.05 1.00 -20.21
N SER A 103 14.09 -0.32 -19.97
CA SER A 103 14.21 -1.32 -21.03
C SER A 103 13.04 -1.32 -22.03
N GLY A 104 11.91 -0.74 -21.66
CA GLY A 104 10.73 -0.70 -22.53
C GLY A 104 9.97 -2.01 -22.59
N VAL A 105 8.90 -2.01 -23.36
CA VAL A 105 8.06 -3.17 -23.65
C VAL A 105 7.98 -3.36 -25.15
N ILE A 106 8.13 -4.61 -25.61
CA ILE A 106 7.91 -4.99 -27.00
C ILE A 106 6.48 -5.52 -27.12
N ASP A 107 5.59 -4.72 -27.69
CA ASP A 107 4.28 -5.16 -28.15
C ASP A 107 4.11 -4.67 -29.60
N LYS A 108 4.32 -5.54 -30.59
CA LYS A 108 4.39 -5.23 -32.02
C LYS A 108 5.52 -4.26 -32.43
N SER A 109 5.86 -3.27 -31.61
CA SER A 109 7.02 -2.39 -31.78
C SER A 109 7.63 -2.08 -30.41
N TRP A 110 8.94 -1.76 -30.37
CA TRP A 110 9.61 -1.37 -29.14
C TRP A 110 9.18 0.05 -28.74
N SER A 111 8.81 0.22 -27.46
CA SER A 111 8.57 1.54 -26.84
C SER A 111 9.38 1.68 -25.58
N ALA A 112 10.11 2.79 -25.43
CA ALA A 112 10.85 3.11 -24.22
C ALA A 112 9.88 3.47 -23.08
N THR A 113 10.20 3.03 -21.85
CA THR A 113 9.48 3.46 -20.64
C THR A 113 10.20 4.62 -19.99
N SER A 114 9.49 5.72 -19.73
CA SER A 114 10.00 6.91 -19.03
C SER A 114 9.69 6.86 -17.52
N GLU A 115 8.70 6.07 -17.13
CA GLU A 115 8.22 5.91 -15.77
C GLU A 115 7.73 4.47 -15.55
N GLY A 116 7.51 4.10 -14.28
CA GLY A 116 6.99 2.79 -13.89
C GLY A 116 8.03 1.67 -13.82
N THR A 117 7.56 0.51 -13.42
CA THR A 117 8.34 -0.75 -13.38
C THR A 117 7.66 -1.79 -14.26
N PRO A 118 8.40 -2.56 -15.08
CA PRO A 118 7.79 -3.56 -15.95
C PRO A 118 6.96 -4.57 -15.16
N GLN A 119 5.67 -4.70 -15.49
CA GLN A 119 4.81 -5.72 -14.87
C GLN A 119 5.26 -7.11 -15.34
N GLY A 120 5.68 -7.96 -14.40
CA GLY A 120 6.24 -9.30 -14.67
C GLY A 120 7.73 -9.43 -14.40
N GLY A 121 8.44 -8.33 -14.12
CA GLY A 121 9.83 -8.37 -13.63
C GLY A 121 9.93 -8.91 -12.20
N VAL A 122 10.99 -9.68 -11.91
CA VAL A 122 11.23 -10.28 -10.58
C VAL A 122 11.49 -9.22 -9.51
N CYS A 123 12.14 -8.10 -9.87
CA CYS A 123 12.42 -7.00 -8.95
C CYS A 123 11.26 -6.00 -8.80
N SER A 124 10.28 -5.99 -9.71
CA SER A 124 9.21 -4.98 -9.72
C SER A 124 8.43 -4.90 -8.41
N PRO A 125 8.07 -6.01 -7.74
CA PRO A 125 7.35 -5.95 -6.46
C PRO A 125 8.14 -5.27 -5.34
N ILE A 126 9.43 -5.60 -5.19
CA ILE A 126 10.25 -4.96 -4.16
C ILE A 126 10.53 -3.49 -4.47
N LEU A 127 10.73 -3.14 -5.74
CA LEU A 127 10.91 -1.74 -6.16
C LEU A 127 9.64 -0.91 -5.90
N ALA A 128 8.46 -1.46 -6.13
CA ALA A 128 7.19 -0.82 -5.77
C ALA A 128 7.08 -0.61 -4.25
N ASN A 129 7.42 -1.62 -3.44
CA ASN A 129 7.43 -1.47 -1.98
C ASN A 129 8.43 -0.41 -1.51
N ILE A 130 9.62 -0.32 -2.14
CA ILE A 130 10.60 0.73 -1.86
C ILE A 130 10.04 2.12 -2.22
N ALA A 131 9.39 2.26 -3.37
CA ALA A 131 8.77 3.51 -3.78
C ALA A 131 7.71 3.96 -2.75
N LEU A 132 6.86 3.05 -2.31
CA LEU A 132 5.76 3.31 -1.38
C LEU A 132 6.16 3.32 0.11
N HIS A 133 7.38 2.91 0.46
CA HIS A 133 7.89 3.03 1.83
C HIS A 133 7.88 4.49 2.28
N GLY A 134 7.41 4.76 3.49
CA GLY A 134 7.27 6.11 4.05
C GLY A 134 5.82 6.61 4.13
N MET A 135 4.85 5.94 3.49
CA MET A 135 3.43 6.32 3.59
C MET A 135 2.93 6.30 5.04
N GLU A 136 3.20 5.21 5.76
CA GLU A 136 2.80 5.09 7.17
C GLU A 136 3.55 6.12 8.03
N LEU A 137 4.83 6.33 7.77
CA LEU A 137 5.64 7.33 8.49
C LEU A 137 5.07 8.74 8.31
N GLU A 138 4.56 9.08 7.13
CA GLU A 138 3.96 10.39 6.87
C GLU A 138 2.67 10.59 7.68
N ILE A 139 1.83 9.58 7.76
CA ILE A 139 0.64 9.59 8.60
C ILE A 139 0.99 9.65 10.10
N LYS A 140 2.04 8.95 10.54
CA LYS A 140 2.55 9.05 11.92
C LYS A 140 3.09 10.45 12.23
N LYS A 141 3.80 11.08 11.31
CA LYS A 141 4.23 12.49 11.46
C LYS A 141 3.04 13.43 11.66
N TYR A 142 1.98 13.27 10.87
CA TYR A 142 0.75 14.03 11.06
C TYR A 142 0.16 13.81 12.45
N ALA A 143 0.07 12.58 12.92
CA ALA A 143 -0.43 12.27 14.25
C ALA A 143 0.40 12.90 15.40
N ARG A 144 1.71 13.10 15.18
CA ARG A 144 2.60 13.79 16.14
C ARG A 144 2.27 15.26 16.33
N THR A 145 1.62 15.90 15.35
CA THR A 145 1.22 17.31 15.45
C THR A 145 0.00 17.53 16.34
N TRP A 146 -0.70 16.47 16.73
CA TRP A 146 -1.90 16.58 17.54
C TRP A 146 -1.58 16.84 19.01
N LYS A 147 -2.53 17.51 19.71
CA LYS A 147 -2.43 17.70 21.16
C LYS A 147 -2.44 16.34 21.89
N GLY A 148 -1.65 16.23 22.95
CA GLY A 148 -1.61 15.03 23.79
C GLY A 148 -0.29 14.26 23.73
N LYS A 149 -0.31 13.00 24.16
CA LYS A 149 0.87 12.13 24.15
C LYS A 149 1.11 11.60 22.74
N THR A 150 2.28 11.87 22.18
CA THR A 150 2.68 11.50 20.82
C THR A 150 2.46 10.01 20.53
N GLU A 151 2.92 9.13 21.41
CA GLU A 151 2.76 7.68 21.24
C GLU A 151 1.28 7.25 21.16
N LYS A 152 0.40 7.87 21.98
CA LYS A 152 -1.03 7.58 21.95
C LYS A 152 -1.67 8.05 20.65
N ASN A 153 -1.26 9.21 20.15
CA ASN A 153 -1.73 9.76 18.89
C ASN A 153 -1.32 8.84 17.73
N GLU A 154 -0.06 8.43 17.66
CA GLU A 154 0.44 7.52 16.63
C GLU A 154 -0.26 6.15 16.64
N ARG A 155 -0.55 5.60 17.81
CA ARG A 155 -1.28 4.32 17.97
C ARG A 155 -2.77 4.44 17.66
N SER A 156 -3.34 5.63 17.67
CA SER A 156 -4.77 5.83 17.42
C SER A 156 -5.13 5.76 15.94
N ILE A 157 -4.17 6.08 15.05
CA ILE A 157 -4.30 6.01 13.61
C ILE A 157 -3.50 4.82 13.06
N SER A 158 -4.08 4.10 12.12
CA SER A 158 -3.43 2.95 11.49
C SER A 158 -3.48 3.12 9.98
N LEU A 159 -2.35 2.98 9.29
CA LEU A 159 -2.28 2.79 7.85
C LEU A 159 -1.84 1.35 7.61
N ILE A 160 -2.64 0.55 6.93
CA ILE A 160 -2.37 -0.86 6.62
C ILE A 160 -2.37 -0.99 5.10
N ARG A 161 -1.25 -1.48 4.55
CA ARG A 161 -1.01 -1.52 3.11
C ARG A 161 -0.68 -2.92 2.62
N TYR A 162 -1.29 -3.31 1.53
CA TYR A 162 -0.95 -4.51 0.78
C TYR A 162 -0.67 -4.14 -0.68
N ALA A 163 0.60 -4.03 -1.04
CA ALA A 163 1.04 -3.52 -2.34
C ALA A 163 0.52 -2.09 -2.62
N ASP A 164 -0.34 -1.94 -3.61
CA ASP A 164 -1.00 -0.70 -4.03
C ASP A 164 -2.35 -0.45 -3.35
N ASP A 165 -2.96 -1.47 -2.75
CA ASP A 165 -4.18 -1.34 -1.93
C ASP A 165 -3.82 -0.95 -0.48
N PHE A 166 -4.52 0.01 0.12
CA PHE A 166 -4.31 0.38 1.52
C PHE A 166 -5.57 0.94 2.18
N VAL A 167 -5.58 0.86 3.51
CA VAL A 167 -6.62 1.47 4.34
C VAL A 167 -6.01 2.36 5.42
N ILE A 168 -6.67 3.48 5.74
CA ILE A 168 -6.36 4.31 6.91
C ILE A 168 -7.57 4.30 7.84
N LEU A 169 -7.31 4.02 9.11
CA LEU A 169 -8.34 3.82 10.12
C LEU A 169 -8.18 4.82 11.27
N HIS A 170 -9.22 5.61 11.56
CA HIS A 170 -9.28 6.48 12.73
C HIS A 170 -10.71 6.73 13.17
N LYS A 171 -10.93 7.03 14.47
CA LYS A 171 -12.26 7.30 15.04
C LYS A 171 -12.88 8.62 14.59
N ASP A 172 -12.08 9.58 14.17
CA ASP A 172 -12.48 10.93 13.79
C ASP A 172 -12.44 11.08 12.27
N LEU A 173 -13.55 11.49 11.67
CA LEU A 173 -13.68 11.71 10.23
C LEU A 173 -12.76 12.82 9.73
N GLY A 174 -12.60 13.90 10.49
CA GLY A 174 -11.72 15.01 10.10
C GLY A 174 -10.27 14.56 9.96
N VAL A 175 -9.84 13.62 10.80
CA VAL A 175 -8.50 13.02 10.70
C VAL A 175 -8.38 12.19 9.41
N ILE A 176 -9.40 11.42 9.04
CA ILE A 176 -9.40 10.62 7.81
C ILE A 176 -9.35 11.53 6.57
N LEU A 177 -10.16 12.57 6.52
CA LEU A 177 -10.16 13.53 5.41
C LEU A 177 -8.80 14.26 5.25
N ASN A 178 -8.17 14.64 6.37
CA ASN A 178 -6.83 15.23 6.32
C ASN A 178 -5.78 14.21 5.90
N SER A 179 -5.89 12.96 6.36
CA SER A 179 -4.98 11.87 5.97
C SER A 179 -5.04 11.60 4.48
N GLN A 180 -6.23 11.64 3.88
CA GLN A 180 -6.39 11.51 2.43
C GLN A 180 -5.59 12.57 1.70
N LYS A 181 -5.74 13.85 2.05
CA LYS A 181 -4.99 14.95 1.43
C LYS A 181 -3.48 14.81 1.60
N ILE A 182 -3.03 14.37 2.77
CA ILE A 182 -1.61 14.14 3.05
C ILE A 182 -1.06 13.05 2.13
N ILE A 183 -1.78 11.94 1.97
CA ILE A 183 -1.35 10.85 1.10
C ILE A 183 -1.42 11.25 -0.37
N GLU A 184 -2.43 11.99 -0.80
CA GLU A 184 -2.51 12.53 -2.17
C GLU A 184 -1.27 13.37 -2.51
N ASN A 185 -0.91 14.34 -1.67
CA ASN A 185 0.27 15.17 -1.84
C ASN A 185 1.57 14.35 -1.82
N TRP A 186 1.66 13.36 -0.92
CA TRP A 186 2.83 12.50 -0.81
C TRP A 186 3.01 11.61 -2.05
N LEU A 187 1.90 11.08 -2.60
CA LEU A 187 1.91 10.28 -3.83
C LEU A 187 2.29 11.12 -5.04
N GLU A 188 1.78 12.35 -5.14
CA GLU A 188 2.13 13.29 -6.22
C GLU A 188 3.63 13.54 -6.30
N ASP A 189 4.33 13.67 -5.15
CA ASP A 189 5.79 13.85 -5.11
C ASP A 189 6.55 12.68 -5.79
N ILE A 190 6.01 11.46 -5.74
CA ILE A 190 6.62 10.28 -6.39
C ILE A 190 6.00 9.93 -7.75
N GLY A 191 5.15 10.81 -8.31
CA GLY A 191 4.50 10.66 -9.61
C GLY A 191 3.28 9.75 -9.61
N LEU A 192 2.68 9.50 -8.44
CA LEU A 192 1.52 8.63 -8.27
C LEU A 192 0.27 9.41 -7.86
N GLU A 193 -0.89 8.80 -8.05
CA GLU A 193 -2.18 9.38 -7.68
C GLU A 193 -3.11 8.30 -7.13
N LEU A 194 -4.06 8.68 -6.28
CA LEU A 194 -5.14 7.78 -5.87
C LEU A 194 -6.07 7.49 -7.04
N LYS A 195 -6.65 6.30 -7.05
CA LYS A 195 -7.66 5.92 -8.04
C LYS A 195 -9.05 6.39 -7.59
N PRO A 196 -9.65 7.44 -8.16
CA PRO A 196 -10.90 8.01 -7.65
C PRO A 196 -12.06 7.01 -7.58
N SER A 197 -12.15 6.10 -8.55
CA SER A 197 -13.20 5.07 -8.60
C SER A 197 -13.09 3.98 -7.53
N LYS A 198 -11.97 3.94 -6.81
CA LYS A 198 -11.69 2.97 -5.74
C LYS A 198 -11.28 3.66 -4.43
N THR A 199 -11.36 4.98 -4.36
CA THR A 199 -11.11 5.73 -3.14
C THR A 199 -12.45 6.10 -2.52
N ARG A 200 -12.71 5.58 -1.34
CA ARG A 200 -13.97 5.82 -0.63
C ARG A 200 -13.73 5.90 0.87
N ILE A 201 -14.60 6.63 1.55
CA ILE A 201 -14.65 6.66 3.00
C ILE A 201 -15.89 5.88 3.45
N SER A 202 -15.73 5.06 4.47
CA SER A 202 -16.80 4.31 5.11
C SER A 202 -16.63 4.33 6.63
N HIS A 203 -17.55 3.71 7.35
CA HIS A 203 -17.44 3.53 8.79
C HIS A 203 -17.68 2.06 9.15
N THR A 204 -16.89 1.50 10.07
CA THR A 204 -16.90 0.07 10.37
C THR A 204 -18.19 -0.45 11.00
N LEU A 205 -18.97 0.40 11.67
CA LEU A 205 -20.22 0.01 12.38
C LEU A 205 -21.45 0.71 11.84
N ASN A 206 -21.38 2.02 11.60
CA ASN A 206 -22.52 2.82 11.18
C ASN A 206 -22.51 3.03 9.67
N GLU A 207 -23.64 3.37 9.10
CA GLU A 207 -23.71 3.80 7.72
C GLU A 207 -23.05 5.18 7.56
N TYR A 208 -22.22 5.31 6.53
CA TYR A 208 -21.62 6.57 6.09
C TYR A 208 -21.63 6.58 4.56
N GLU A 209 -22.24 7.61 3.96
CA GLU A 209 -22.42 7.74 2.50
C GLU A 209 -23.03 6.49 1.83
N GLY A 210 -24.01 5.85 2.50
CA GLY A 210 -24.69 4.66 1.98
C GLY A 210 -23.94 3.33 2.18
N ASN A 211 -22.77 3.36 2.86
CA ASN A 211 -21.96 2.16 3.06
C ASN A 211 -21.69 1.90 4.56
N THR A 212 -21.71 0.61 4.94
CA THR A 212 -21.25 0.15 6.25
C THR A 212 -20.16 -0.90 6.05
N GLY A 213 -18.99 -0.68 6.65
CA GLY A 213 -17.83 -1.53 6.42
C GLY A 213 -17.15 -1.25 5.08
N PHE A 214 -16.21 -2.11 4.71
CA PHE A 214 -15.42 -2.01 3.48
C PHE A 214 -14.88 -3.38 3.07
N ASP A 215 -14.49 -3.50 1.79
CA ASP A 215 -13.87 -4.72 1.27
C ASP A 215 -12.37 -4.52 1.15
N PHE A 216 -11.57 -5.47 1.63
CA PHE A 216 -10.12 -5.44 1.53
C PHE A 216 -9.58 -6.83 1.26
N LEU A 217 -8.78 -6.99 0.21
CA LEU A 217 -8.18 -8.27 -0.23
C LEU A 217 -9.19 -9.42 -0.40
N GLY A 218 -10.42 -9.11 -0.82
CA GLY A 218 -11.49 -10.10 -0.99
C GLY A 218 -12.26 -10.46 0.29
N PHE A 219 -11.98 -9.78 1.40
CA PHE A 219 -12.72 -9.90 2.65
C PHE A 219 -13.62 -8.68 2.87
N THR A 220 -14.86 -8.91 3.30
CA THR A 220 -15.78 -7.85 3.75
C THR A 220 -15.58 -7.62 5.25
N ILE A 221 -15.20 -6.42 5.65
CA ILE A 221 -14.86 -6.07 7.02
C ILE A 221 -15.90 -5.08 7.57
N ARG A 222 -16.63 -5.47 8.62
CA ARG A 222 -17.60 -4.62 9.31
C ARG A 222 -17.76 -5.03 10.77
N GLN A 223 -18.26 -4.11 11.59
CA GLN A 223 -18.65 -4.38 12.97
C GLN A 223 -20.17 -4.43 13.07
N PHE A 224 -20.67 -5.18 14.05
CA PHE A 224 -22.09 -5.28 14.36
C PHE A 224 -22.37 -4.73 15.76
N PRO A 225 -23.55 -4.13 16.00
CA PRO A 225 -23.95 -3.72 17.35
C PRO A 225 -24.02 -4.94 18.28
N ILE A 226 -23.45 -4.83 19.47
CA ILE A 226 -23.54 -5.89 20.49
C ILE A 226 -24.89 -5.77 21.17
N GLY A 227 -25.67 -6.86 21.22
CA GLY A 227 -26.92 -6.92 21.97
C GLY A 227 -26.72 -6.81 23.49
N LYS A 228 -27.71 -6.28 24.21
CA LYS A 228 -27.66 -6.04 25.68
C LYS A 228 -27.38 -7.28 26.53
N HIS A 229 -27.44 -8.50 25.98
CA HIS A 229 -27.31 -9.77 26.69
C HIS A 229 -26.01 -10.52 26.43
N HIS A 230 -25.07 -9.95 25.68
CA HIS A 230 -23.76 -10.53 25.50
C HIS A 230 -22.75 -9.98 26.52
N SER A 231 -22.40 -10.82 27.49
CA SER A 231 -21.34 -10.58 28.46
C SER A 231 -19.96 -10.83 27.87
N GLY A 232 -19.55 -10.09 26.88
CA GLY A 232 -18.21 -10.28 26.30
C GLY A 232 -17.87 -9.20 25.29
N ASN A 233 -16.61 -8.77 25.29
CA ASN A 233 -16.02 -7.82 24.33
C ASN A 233 -15.85 -8.40 22.90
N THR A 234 -16.69 -9.31 22.48
CA THR A 234 -16.65 -9.90 21.15
C THR A 234 -17.58 -9.16 20.20
N SER A 235 -17.04 -8.18 19.50
CA SER A 235 -17.63 -7.76 18.24
C SER A 235 -17.68 -9.00 17.34
N HIS A 236 -18.87 -9.51 16.97
CA HIS A 236 -18.98 -10.48 15.90
C HIS A 236 -18.46 -9.84 14.62
N LYS A 237 -17.49 -10.48 14.00
CA LYS A 237 -16.90 -10.08 12.73
C LYS A 237 -17.16 -11.18 11.74
N GLU A 238 -17.80 -10.85 10.65
CA GLU A 238 -17.69 -11.63 9.42
C GLU A 238 -16.40 -11.17 8.73
N ILE A 239 -15.47 -12.10 8.60
CA ILE A 239 -14.27 -11.98 7.78
C ILE A 239 -14.57 -12.66 6.46
#